data_951ec8f831d566a818a0513f0033e863
#
_entry.id   951ec8f831d566a818a0513f0033e863
#
_cell.length_a   1.000
_cell.length_b   1.000
_cell.length_c   1.000
_cell.angle_alpha   90.00
_cell.angle_beta   90.00
_cell.angle_gamma   90.00
#
_symmetry.space_group_name_H-M   'P 1'
#
loop_
_entity.id
_entity.type
_entity.pdbx_description
1 polymer ?
#
loop_
_entity_poly.entity_id
_entity_poly.type
_entity_poly.pdbx_seq_one_letter_code
_entity_poly.pdbx_strand_id
1 'polypeptide(L)'
;GEGTAEADQVKPLYFVPSYYAFDFGSSDRDQYFAALKNVDSDILIGFTGSSVFSNVNSSLMNRMTEYVGRQPVMWWNYPVNDNRDAQLFMQPMGTNYSVENNIQNMGGLLSNPMNQAEASKVAIFGVADYSWNTGDFDAQKNWEAVFATYSDDPEVQDAIRTFATYSATSGDKSGVNSLFNAYRNAVNEGTDPTNAEAIKTEMNKIIDACNTVLALE
;
A
#
# COMPACT_ATOMS: atom_id res chain seq x y z
N GLY A 1 11.07 4.07 34.01
CA GLY A 1 12.02 3.02 34.12
C GLY A 1 13.47 3.39 33.96
N GLU A 2 13.84 4.68 33.67
CA GLU A 2 15.27 5.06 33.58
C GLU A 2 15.99 4.74 34.90
N GLY A 3 17.17 4.10 34.75
CA GLY A 3 18.00 3.72 35.90
C GLY A 3 17.60 2.43 36.61
N THR A 4 16.66 1.67 36.09
CA THR A 4 16.28 0.34 36.58
C THR A 4 16.70 -0.75 35.61
N ALA A 5 16.76 -2.01 36.04
CA ALA A 5 17.00 -3.16 35.16
C ALA A 5 15.94 -3.30 34.04
N GLU A 6 14.81 -2.62 34.18
CA GLU A 6 13.74 -2.58 33.18
C GLU A 6 13.96 -1.50 32.11
N ALA A 7 14.88 -0.55 32.33
CA ALA A 7 15.18 0.54 31.38
C ALA A 7 15.58 -0.01 30.00
N ASP A 8 16.37 -1.09 29.97
CA ASP A 8 16.80 -1.73 28.71
C ASP A 8 15.66 -2.42 27.94
N GLN A 9 14.50 -2.58 28.57
CA GLN A 9 13.29 -3.15 27.96
C GLN A 9 12.34 -2.09 27.42
N VAL A 10 12.55 -0.82 27.76
CA VAL A 10 11.73 0.30 27.26
C VAL A 10 12.01 0.50 25.78
N LYS A 11 10.96 0.39 24.97
CA LYS A 11 11.06 0.64 23.54
C LYS A 11 11.14 2.14 23.27
N PRO A 12 11.83 2.56 22.19
CA PRO A 12 11.84 3.96 21.77
C PRO A 12 10.41 4.51 21.61
N LEU A 13 10.21 5.75 22.05
CA LEU A 13 8.94 6.43 21.79
C LEU A 13 8.85 6.74 20.30
N TYR A 14 7.66 6.55 19.74
CA TYR A 14 7.31 6.95 18.39
C TYR A 14 6.34 8.12 18.44
N PHE A 15 6.72 9.21 17.80
CA PHE A 15 5.96 10.46 17.80
C PHE A 15 5.56 10.84 16.38
N VAL A 16 4.26 10.99 16.14
CA VAL A 16 3.74 11.56 14.90
C VAL A 16 3.34 13.00 15.18
N PRO A 17 4.00 13.98 14.57
CA PRO A 17 3.72 15.40 14.80
C PRO A 17 2.36 15.80 14.21
N SER A 18 1.79 16.93 14.71
CA SER A 18 0.51 17.45 14.19
C SER A 18 0.59 17.83 12.72
N TYR A 19 1.72 18.39 12.27
CA TYR A 19 2.06 18.48 10.86
C TYR A 19 2.83 17.24 10.45
N TYR A 20 2.13 16.26 9.90
CA TYR A 20 2.68 14.94 9.58
C TYR A 20 2.95 14.76 8.08
N ALA A 21 2.71 15.78 7.26
CA ALA A 21 2.96 15.77 5.82
C ALA A 21 3.41 17.12 5.29
N PHE A 22 4.03 17.15 4.11
CA PHE A 22 4.55 18.37 3.52
C PHE A 22 3.49 19.27 2.86
N ASP A 23 2.28 18.80 2.65
CA ASP A 23 1.16 19.58 2.09
C ASP A 23 0.40 20.42 3.13
N PHE A 24 0.65 20.25 4.42
CA PHE A 24 0.16 21.17 5.44
C PHE A 24 0.83 22.55 5.29
N GLY A 25 0.09 23.62 5.55
CA GLY A 25 0.40 25.02 5.34
C GLY A 25 1.86 25.45 5.48
N SER A 26 2.34 26.40 4.68
CA SER A 26 3.74 26.50 4.28
C SER A 26 4.73 27.02 5.32
N SER A 27 4.54 28.21 5.90
CA SER A 27 5.55 28.83 6.77
C SER A 27 5.59 28.22 8.16
N ASP A 28 4.44 27.93 8.73
CA ASP A 28 4.33 27.41 10.08
C ASP A 28 4.79 25.96 10.15
N ARG A 29 4.54 25.18 9.09
CA ARG A 29 5.02 23.80 8.95
C ARG A 29 6.53 23.72 8.99
N ASP A 30 7.24 24.56 8.23
CA ASP A 30 8.69 24.50 8.15
C ASP A 30 9.35 24.88 9.48
N GLN A 31 8.78 25.88 10.19
CA GLN A 31 9.20 26.23 11.55
C GLN A 31 8.92 25.09 12.53
N TYR A 32 7.76 24.46 12.42
CA TYR A 32 7.36 23.34 13.24
C TYR A 32 8.30 22.14 13.04
N PHE A 33 8.58 21.77 11.79
CA PHE A 33 9.53 20.69 11.51
C PHE A 33 10.95 20.99 12.01
N ALA A 34 11.42 22.23 11.84
CA ALA A 34 12.71 22.62 12.35
C ALA A 34 12.80 22.55 13.89
N ALA A 35 11.70 22.81 14.59
CA ALA A 35 11.63 22.66 16.05
C ALA A 35 11.75 21.21 16.51
N LEU A 36 11.39 20.24 15.68
CA LEU A 36 11.51 18.81 15.99
C LEU A 36 12.98 18.36 16.17
N LYS A 37 13.98 19.12 15.69
CA LYS A 37 15.40 18.87 16.00
C LYS A 37 15.70 18.90 17.50
N ASN A 38 14.92 19.65 18.26
CA ASN A 38 15.10 19.79 19.71
C ASN A 38 14.43 18.69 20.52
N VAL A 39 13.66 17.82 19.88
CA VAL A 39 13.10 16.62 20.50
C VAL A 39 14.23 15.64 20.75
N ASP A 40 14.18 14.94 21.90
CA ASP A 40 15.20 13.95 22.28
C ASP A 40 15.49 12.99 21.12
N SER A 41 16.79 12.67 20.92
CA SER A 41 17.28 11.89 19.80
C SER A 41 16.74 10.45 19.78
N ASP A 42 16.38 9.92 20.95
CA ASP A 42 15.85 8.56 21.09
C ASP A 42 14.36 8.45 20.72
N ILE A 43 13.70 9.60 20.49
CA ILE A 43 12.32 9.64 20.03
C ILE A 43 12.27 9.54 18.49
N LEU A 44 11.61 8.50 18.00
CA LEU A 44 11.39 8.30 16.57
C LEU A 44 10.35 9.31 16.06
N ILE A 45 10.66 10.01 14.98
CA ILE A 45 9.77 11.00 14.36
C ILE A 45 9.12 10.38 13.13
N GLY A 46 7.78 10.30 13.17
CA GLY A 46 6.97 9.77 12.08
C GLY A 46 6.37 10.86 11.19
N PHE A 47 6.16 10.55 9.91
CA PHE A 47 5.42 11.40 8.98
C PHE A 47 4.85 10.57 7.83
N THR A 48 3.85 11.10 7.10
CA THR A 48 3.18 10.37 6.01
C THR A 48 3.72 10.71 4.63
N GLY A 49 4.63 11.69 4.53
CA GLY A 49 5.28 12.01 3.27
C GLY A 49 4.92 13.36 2.67
N SER A 50 4.79 13.43 1.34
CA SER A 50 4.40 14.67 0.64
C SER A 50 2.97 15.11 0.98
N SER A 51 2.10 14.14 1.26
CA SER A 51 0.70 14.32 1.68
C SER A 51 0.30 13.14 2.57
N VAL A 52 -0.99 13.04 2.92
CA VAL A 52 -1.57 11.90 3.66
C VAL A 52 -1.28 10.58 2.94
N PHE A 53 -1.43 10.58 1.62
CA PHE A 53 -1.07 9.45 0.75
C PHE A 53 0.12 9.85 -0.12
N SER A 54 1.20 9.10 -0.05
CA SER A 54 2.47 9.50 -0.64
C SER A 54 3.25 8.33 -1.23
N ASN A 55 4.03 8.62 -2.25
CA ASN A 55 5.13 7.75 -2.65
C ASN A 55 6.23 7.76 -1.58
N VAL A 56 7.06 6.72 -1.56
CA VAL A 56 8.21 6.61 -0.65
C VAL A 56 9.49 6.66 -1.49
N ASN A 57 10.29 7.69 -1.32
CA ASN A 57 11.51 7.89 -2.09
C ASN A 57 12.61 8.63 -1.31
N SER A 58 13.83 8.53 -1.81
CA SER A 58 15.02 9.11 -1.18
C SER A 58 14.93 10.63 -1.03
N SER A 59 14.36 11.34 -2.01
CA SER A 59 14.23 12.81 -1.95
C SER A 59 13.34 13.24 -0.79
N LEU A 60 12.23 12.54 -0.57
CA LEU A 60 11.32 12.80 0.54
C LEU A 60 11.97 12.53 1.90
N MET A 61 12.69 11.40 2.03
CA MET A 61 13.39 11.04 3.26
C MET A 61 14.53 12.01 3.57
N ASN A 62 15.32 12.40 2.58
CA ASN A 62 16.41 13.37 2.73
C ASN A 62 15.87 14.72 3.19
N ARG A 63 14.80 15.21 2.56
CA ARG A 63 14.16 16.47 2.94
C ARG A 63 13.68 16.45 4.39
N MET A 64 13.04 15.37 4.84
CA MET A 64 12.58 15.27 6.23
C MET A 64 13.76 15.16 7.18
N THR A 65 14.80 14.41 6.83
CA THR A 65 16.06 14.31 7.60
C THR A 65 16.69 15.68 7.83
N GLU A 66 16.70 16.56 6.83
CA GLU A 66 17.21 17.94 6.97
C GLU A 66 16.42 18.74 8.01
N TYR A 67 15.11 18.59 8.05
CA TYR A 67 14.27 19.26 9.03
C TYR A 67 14.45 18.72 10.45
N VAL A 68 14.40 17.39 10.62
CA VAL A 68 14.36 16.81 11.98
C VAL A 68 15.75 16.40 12.53
N GLY A 69 16.80 16.45 11.69
CA GLY A 69 18.18 16.15 12.09
C GLY A 69 18.46 14.67 12.34
N ARG A 70 17.56 13.79 11.93
CA ARG A 70 17.66 12.32 12.07
C ARG A 70 16.86 11.60 11.00
N GLN A 71 17.09 10.30 10.84
CA GLN A 71 16.29 9.48 9.92
C GLN A 71 14.83 9.42 10.38
N PRO A 72 13.86 9.86 9.56
CA PRO A 72 12.46 9.79 9.90
C PRO A 72 11.90 8.38 9.72
N VAL A 73 10.81 8.07 10.41
CA VAL A 73 10.03 6.86 10.20
C VAL A 73 8.85 7.19 9.29
N MET A 74 8.74 6.48 8.17
CA MET A 74 7.61 6.66 7.27
C MET A 74 6.36 5.95 7.83
N TRP A 75 5.30 6.71 8.11
CA TRP A 75 3.95 6.19 8.25
C TRP A 75 3.34 6.13 6.86
N TRP A 76 3.36 4.97 6.25
CA TRP A 76 2.84 4.81 4.91
C TRP A 76 1.37 4.41 4.93
N ASN A 77 0.50 5.30 4.46
CA ASN A 77 -0.92 5.03 4.29
C ASN A 77 -1.14 4.12 3.07
N TYR A 78 -0.67 2.89 3.20
CA TYR A 78 -0.76 1.80 2.25
C TYR A 78 -0.80 0.48 3.02
N PRO A 79 -1.74 -0.42 2.76
CA PRO A 79 -2.79 -0.38 1.75
C PRO A 79 -4.13 0.20 2.24
N VAL A 80 -4.16 1.04 3.26
CA VAL A 80 -5.41 1.59 3.80
C VAL A 80 -6.33 2.13 2.70
N ASN A 81 -7.62 1.82 2.80
CA ASN A 81 -8.64 2.15 1.80
C ASN A 81 -9.86 2.90 2.36
N ASP A 82 -9.73 3.49 3.54
CA ASP A 82 -10.79 4.18 4.26
C ASP A 82 -11.43 5.35 3.50
N ASN A 83 -10.71 5.94 2.55
CA ASN A 83 -11.22 6.95 1.62
C ASN A 83 -11.69 6.37 0.27
N ARG A 84 -11.66 5.04 0.12
CA ARG A 84 -11.99 4.29 -1.11
C ARG A 84 -12.55 2.91 -0.79
N ASP A 85 -13.53 2.84 0.10
CA ASP A 85 -14.07 1.60 0.71
C ASP A 85 -14.45 0.48 -0.27
N ALA A 86 -14.77 0.84 -1.52
CA ALA A 86 -15.11 -0.13 -2.56
C ALA A 86 -13.89 -0.76 -3.25
N GLN A 87 -12.66 -0.47 -2.79
CA GLN A 87 -11.42 -0.92 -3.41
C GLN A 87 -10.58 -1.72 -2.44
N LEU A 88 -10.06 -2.84 -2.92
CA LEU A 88 -9.06 -3.62 -2.19
C LEU A 88 -7.70 -3.46 -2.88
N PHE A 89 -6.71 -3.00 -2.14
CA PHE A 89 -5.36 -2.81 -2.65
C PHE A 89 -4.55 -4.12 -2.55
N MET A 90 -4.89 -5.07 -3.40
CA MET A 90 -4.25 -6.39 -3.49
C MET A 90 -3.29 -6.52 -4.68
N GLN A 91 -2.88 -5.41 -5.28
CA GLN A 91 -1.96 -5.36 -6.40
C GLN A 91 -0.50 -5.46 -5.93
N PRO A 92 0.46 -5.71 -6.84
CA PRO A 92 1.88 -5.60 -6.50
C PRO A 92 2.19 -4.27 -5.80
N MET A 93 2.99 -4.31 -4.73
CA MET A 93 3.41 -3.12 -4.01
C MET A 93 4.06 -2.12 -4.98
N GLY A 94 3.75 -0.84 -4.84
CA GLY A 94 4.21 0.18 -5.76
C GLY A 94 3.23 0.54 -6.88
N THR A 95 2.18 -0.25 -7.09
CA THR A 95 1.18 0.02 -8.14
C THR A 95 0.38 1.31 -7.88
N ASN A 96 -0.03 1.54 -6.63
CA ASN A 96 -0.81 2.72 -6.26
C ASN A 96 0.06 3.88 -5.78
N TYR A 97 1.05 3.58 -4.95
CA TYR A 97 2.04 4.51 -4.44
C TYR A 97 3.40 3.87 -4.59
N SER A 98 4.26 4.48 -5.39
CA SER A 98 5.59 3.94 -5.65
C SER A 98 6.46 3.93 -4.40
N VAL A 99 7.31 2.93 -4.31
CA VAL A 99 8.38 2.84 -3.34
C VAL A 99 9.70 2.66 -4.07
N GLU A 100 10.69 3.48 -3.73
CA GLU A 100 12.03 3.41 -4.28
C GLU A 100 12.83 2.35 -3.53
N ASN A 101 13.61 1.55 -4.23
CA ASN A 101 14.51 0.60 -3.60
C ASN A 101 15.72 1.32 -2.98
N ASN A 102 16.30 0.70 -1.94
CA ASN A 102 17.55 1.11 -1.35
C ASN A 102 17.59 2.54 -0.76
N ILE A 103 16.49 2.97 -0.13
CA ILE A 103 16.44 4.27 0.54
C ILE A 103 17.34 4.27 1.78
N GLN A 104 18.35 5.15 1.82
CA GLN A 104 19.35 5.16 2.89
C GLN A 104 18.93 5.94 4.14
N ASN A 105 18.12 6.99 3.98
CA ASN A 105 17.75 7.91 5.07
C ASN A 105 16.34 7.66 5.62
N MET A 106 15.93 6.41 5.68
CA MET A 106 14.66 5.98 6.28
C MET A 106 14.94 5.17 7.54
N GLY A 107 14.48 5.68 8.68
CA GLY A 107 14.65 5.03 9.98
C GLY A 107 13.69 3.88 10.25
N GLY A 108 12.65 3.76 9.42
CA GLY A 108 11.66 2.69 9.49
C GLY A 108 10.47 2.96 8.59
N LEU A 109 9.65 1.92 8.38
CA LEU A 109 8.44 1.95 7.57
C LEU A 109 7.30 1.31 8.35
N LEU A 110 6.21 2.06 8.58
CA LEU A 110 4.96 1.57 9.15
C LEU A 110 3.90 1.52 8.06
N SER A 111 3.33 0.36 7.83
CA SER A 111 2.19 0.16 6.93
C SER A 111 0.89 0.36 7.68
N ASN A 112 -0.04 1.13 7.09
CA ASN A 112 -1.41 1.26 7.57
C ASN A 112 -2.33 0.38 6.72
N PRO A 113 -2.85 -0.75 7.25
CA PRO A 113 -3.60 -1.73 6.47
C PRO A 113 -5.05 -1.31 6.24
N MET A 114 -5.74 -2.04 5.32
CA MET A 114 -7.18 -1.96 5.14
C MET A 114 -7.92 -2.59 6.35
N ASN A 115 -9.19 -2.23 6.51
CA ASN A 115 -10.10 -2.94 7.45
C ASN A 115 -10.26 -4.43 7.11
N GLN A 116 -10.13 -4.78 5.84
CA GLN A 116 -10.19 -6.15 5.33
C GLN A 116 -8.85 -6.84 5.59
N ALA A 117 -8.72 -7.47 6.75
CA ALA A 117 -7.46 -8.05 7.22
C ALA A 117 -6.88 -9.07 6.24
N GLU A 118 -7.69 -9.98 5.73
CA GLU A 118 -7.24 -11.01 4.78
C GLU A 118 -6.75 -10.40 3.47
N ALA A 119 -7.47 -9.44 2.91
CA ALA A 119 -7.03 -8.74 1.70
C ALA A 119 -5.73 -7.93 1.92
N SER A 120 -5.53 -7.41 3.13
CA SER A 120 -4.32 -6.66 3.49
C SER A 120 -3.06 -7.52 3.49
N LYS A 121 -3.16 -8.84 3.66
CA LYS A 121 -2.01 -9.75 3.69
C LYS A 121 -1.15 -9.62 2.44
N VAL A 122 -1.76 -9.43 1.25
CA VAL A 122 -1.01 -9.25 0.00
C VAL A 122 -0.06 -8.05 0.10
N ALA A 123 -0.56 -6.91 0.52
CA ALA A 123 0.24 -5.70 0.64
C ALA A 123 1.25 -5.78 1.79
N ILE A 124 0.84 -6.33 2.94
CA ILE A 124 1.71 -6.48 4.13
C ILE A 124 2.88 -7.43 3.83
N PHE A 125 2.65 -8.49 3.05
CA PHE A 125 3.72 -9.38 2.61
C PHE A 125 4.76 -8.63 1.77
N GLY A 126 4.30 -7.73 0.87
CA GLY A 126 5.19 -6.85 0.10
C GLY A 126 5.98 -5.89 0.98
N VAL A 127 5.33 -5.25 1.95
CA VAL A 127 6.00 -4.33 2.88
C VAL A 127 7.02 -5.06 3.75
N ALA A 128 6.71 -6.27 4.20
CA ALA A 128 7.63 -7.08 5.02
C ALA A 128 8.89 -7.47 4.24
N ASP A 129 8.73 -7.98 3.03
CA ASP A 129 9.83 -8.37 2.16
C ASP A 129 10.70 -7.16 1.77
N TYR A 130 10.08 -6.04 1.36
CA TYR A 130 10.77 -4.79 1.12
C TYR A 130 11.57 -4.33 2.34
N SER A 131 10.98 -4.38 3.54
CA SER A 131 11.65 -3.95 4.78
C SER A 131 12.82 -4.85 5.16
N TRP A 132 12.77 -6.12 4.75
CA TRP A 132 13.87 -7.07 4.97
C TRP A 132 15.05 -6.82 4.04
N ASN A 133 14.80 -6.55 2.77
CA ASN A 133 15.85 -6.32 1.76
C ASN A 133 15.42 -5.26 0.74
N THR A 134 15.57 -3.99 1.09
CA THR A 134 15.18 -2.86 0.24
C THR A 134 15.97 -2.78 -1.07
N GLY A 135 17.18 -3.40 -1.13
CA GLY A 135 18.05 -3.34 -2.32
C GLY A 135 17.61 -4.22 -3.48
N ASP A 136 17.10 -5.40 -3.17
CA ASP A 136 16.76 -6.43 -4.15
C ASP A 136 15.24 -6.73 -4.21
N PHE A 137 14.42 -5.84 -3.68
CA PHE A 137 12.97 -6.02 -3.68
C PHE A 137 12.40 -5.99 -5.11
N ASP A 138 11.68 -7.04 -5.47
CA ASP A 138 10.96 -7.19 -6.73
C ASP A 138 9.46 -7.37 -6.45
N ALA A 139 8.70 -6.29 -6.67
CA ALA A 139 7.28 -6.25 -6.34
C ALA A 139 6.45 -7.32 -7.07
N GLN A 140 6.81 -7.64 -8.31
CA GLN A 140 6.07 -8.65 -9.09
C GLN A 140 6.34 -10.06 -8.59
N LYS A 141 7.59 -10.42 -8.35
CA LYS A 141 7.94 -11.73 -7.78
C LYS A 141 7.36 -11.92 -6.39
N ASN A 142 7.41 -10.87 -5.56
CA ASN A 142 6.79 -10.87 -4.24
C ASN A 142 5.29 -11.12 -4.34
N TRP A 143 4.61 -10.42 -5.24
CA TRP A 143 3.17 -10.56 -5.46
C TRP A 143 2.79 -11.96 -5.98
N GLU A 144 3.60 -12.57 -6.84
CA GLU A 144 3.38 -13.94 -7.29
C GLU A 144 3.54 -14.96 -6.15
N ALA A 145 4.46 -14.70 -5.22
CA ALA A 145 4.75 -15.59 -4.12
C ALA A 145 3.71 -15.54 -2.98
N VAL A 146 3.04 -14.39 -2.78
CA VAL A 146 2.15 -14.20 -1.61
C VAL A 146 0.99 -15.17 -1.58
N PHE A 147 0.48 -15.62 -2.72
CA PHE A 147 -0.72 -16.46 -2.79
C PHE A 147 -0.51 -17.85 -2.18
N ALA A 148 0.73 -18.34 -2.15
CA ALA A 148 1.08 -19.56 -1.44
C ALA A 148 0.93 -19.44 0.09
N THR A 149 0.82 -18.22 0.63
CA THR A 149 0.55 -18.02 2.07
C THR A 149 -0.91 -18.22 2.46
N TYR A 150 -1.82 -18.26 1.48
CA TYR A 150 -3.25 -18.47 1.71
C TYR A 150 -3.65 -19.95 1.67
N SER A 151 -3.03 -20.74 0.80
CA SER A 151 -3.34 -22.16 0.62
C SER A 151 -2.17 -22.88 -0.05
N ASP A 152 -2.03 -24.17 0.25
CA ASP A 152 -1.12 -25.08 -0.47
C ASP A 152 -1.72 -25.56 -1.81
N ASP A 153 -3.03 -25.34 -2.02
CA ASP A 153 -3.73 -25.74 -3.24
C ASP A 153 -3.52 -24.70 -4.36
N PRO A 154 -2.89 -25.06 -5.48
CA PRO A 154 -2.66 -24.15 -6.60
C PRO A 154 -3.93 -23.55 -7.21
N GLU A 155 -5.05 -24.29 -7.21
CA GLU A 155 -6.33 -23.79 -7.74
C GLU A 155 -6.86 -22.64 -6.88
N VAL A 156 -6.74 -22.77 -5.56
CA VAL A 156 -7.09 -21.72 -4.60
C VAL A 156 -6.17 -20.53 -4.74
N GLN A 157 -4.86 -20.73 -4.88
CA GLN A 157 -3.90 -19.65 -5.12
C GLN A 157 -4.25 -18.88 -6.39
N ASP A 158 -4.57 -19.56 -7.48
CA ASP A 158 -4.97 -18.94 -8.75
C ASP A 158 -6.30 -18.17 -8.64
N ALA A 159 -7.25 -18.68 -7.88
CA ALA A 159 -8.52 -18.01 -7.63
C ALA A 159 -8.31 -16.72 -6.85
N ILE A 160 -7.52 -16.74 -5.77
CA ILE A 160 -7.22 -15.53 -4.98
C ILE A 160 -6.43 -14.52 -5.83
N ARG A 161 -5.47 -14.97 -6.64
CA ARG A 161 -4.71 -14.12 -7.57
C ARG A 161 -5.63 -13.46 -8.59
N THR A 162 -6.57 -14.20 -9.16
CA THR A 162 -7.58 -13.67 -10.09
C THR A 162 -8.42 -12.60 -9.42
N PHE A 163 -8.93 -12.87 -8.23
CA PHE A 163 -9.66 -11.87 -7.44
C PHE A 163 -8.81 -10.62 -7.16
N ALA A 164 -7.57 -10.81 -6.73
CA ALA A 164 -6.63 -9.71 -6.46
C ALA A 164 -6.38 -8.83 -7.70
N THR A 165 -6.28 -9.45 -8.89
CA THR A 165 -6.10 -8.73 -10.15
C THR A 165 -7.23 -7.76 -10.44
N TYR A 166 -8.46 -8.13 -10.12
CA TYR A 166 -9.66 -7.33 -10.42
C TYR A 166 -10.14 -6.42 -9.28
N SER A 167 -9.60 -6.58 -8.08
CA SER A 167 -10.13 -5.91 -6.88
C SER A 167 -9.72 -4.45 -6.74
N ALA A 168 -8.61 -4.00 -7.33
CA ALA A 168 -8.12 -2.63 -7.22
C ALA A 168 -8.46 -1.76 -8.43
N THR A 169 -8.46 -0.42 -8.23
CA THR A 169 -8.72 0.57 -9.31
C THR A 169 -7.66 0.61 -10.37
N SER A 170 -6.42 0.33 -10.00
CA SER A 170 -5.24 0.39 -10.87
C SER A 170 -4.80 -0.98 -11.38
N GLY A 171 -5.47 -2.04 -10.98
CA GLY A 171 -5.24 -3.37 -11.54
C GLY A 171 -5.58 -3.42 -13.03
N ASP A 172 -5.30 -4.52 -13.70
CA ASP A 172 -5.65 -4.71 -15.11
C ASP A 172 -7.16 -4.77 -15.34
N LYS A 173 -7.82 -3.68 -14.94
CA LYS A 173 -9.21 -3.37 -15.30
C LYS A 173 -9.31 -2.73 -16.68
N SER A 174 -8.17 -2.43 -17.33
CA SER A 174 -8.17 -1.75 -18.61
C SER A 174 -8.96 -2.53 -19.65
N GLY A 175 -8.80 -3.84 -19.69
CA GLY A 175 -9.59 -4.74 -20.54
C GLY A 175 -11.07 -4.72 -20.19
N VAL A 176 -11.41 -4.93 -18.91
CA VAL A 176 -12.80 -4.94 -18.43
C VAL A 176 -13.46 -3.58 -18.59
N ASN A 177 -12.78 -2.49 -18.20
CA ASN A 177 -13.32 -1.14 -18.37
C ASN A 177 -13.54 -0.77 -19.84
N SER A 178 -12.63 -1.17 -20.74
CA SER A 178 -12.78 -0.95 -22.18
C SER A 178 -14.00 -1.69 -22.73
N LEU A 179 -14.22 -2.94 -22.31
CA LEU A 179 -15.37 -3.74 -22.69
C LEU A 179 -16.69 -3.13 -22.19
N PHE A 180 -16.74 -2.69 -20.93
CA PHE A 180 -17.92 -2.02 -20.38
C PHE A 180 -18.22 -0.70 -21.08
N ASN A 181 -17.21 0.11 -21.37
CA ASN A 181 -17.38 1.37 -22.08
C ASN A 181 -17.87 1.14 -23.52
N ALA A 182 -17.29 0.17 -24.22
CA ALA A 182 -17.76 -0.18 -25.57
C ALA A 182 -19.21 -0.67 -25.57
N TYR A 183 -19.58 -1.52 -24.62
CA TYR A 183 -20.96 -1.96 -24.42
C TYR A 183 -21.91 -0.79 -24.17
N ARG A 184 -21.59 0.08 -23.21
CA ARG A 184 -22.39 1.25 -22.88
C ARG A 184 -22.57 2.20 -24.07
N ASN A 185 -21.50 2.43 -24.83
CA ASN A 185 -21.53 3.29 -26.00
C ASN A 185 -22.45 2.69 -27.08
N ALA A 186 -22.31 1.39 -27.37
CA ALA A 186 -23.17 0.70 -28.33
C ALA A 186 -24.68 0.80 -27.95
N VAL A 187 -24.99 0.62 -26.66
CA VAL A 187 -26.39 0.79 -26.17
C VAL A 187 -26.86 2.22 -26.36
N ASN A 188 -26.04 3.22 -26.02
CA ASN A 188 -26.39 4.64 -26.16
C ASN A 188 -26.58 5.07 -27.62
N GLU A 189 -25.84 4.45 -28.54
CA GLU A 189 -25.92 4.70 -30.00
C GLU A 189 -27.00 3.89 -30.68
N GLY A 190 -27.68 3.00 -29.94
CA GLY A 190 -28.71 2.11 -30.49
C GLY A 190 -28.17 1.03 -31.43
N THR A 191 -26.87 0.70 -31.28
CA THR A 191 -26.21 -0.37 -32.00
C THR A 191 -26.18 -1.66 -31.19
N ASP A 192 -26.00 -2.82 -31.86
CA ASP A 192 -25.90 -4.10 -31.16
C ASP A 192 -24.56 -4.20 -30.40
N PRO A 193 -24.56 -4.46 -29.07
CA PRO A 193 -23.33 -4.58 -28.30
C PRO A 193 -22.61 -5.90 -28.60
N THR A 194 -21.69 -5.87 -29.55
CA THR A 194 -20.93 -7.04 -30.02
C THR A 194 -19.97 -7.62 -28.99
N ASN A 195 -19.73 -6.91 -27.88
CA ASN A 195 -18.81 -7.33 -26.82
C ASN A 195 -19.51 -7.89 -25.56
N ALA A 196 -20.82 -8.11 -25.62
CA ALA A 196 -21.60 -8.62 -24.46
C ALA A 196 -21.06 -9.98 -23.95
N GLU A 197 -20.72 -10.89 -24.85
CA GLU A 197 -20.16 -12.19 -24.48
C GLU A 197 -18.73 -12.08 -23.93
N ALA A 198 -17.91 -11.13 -24.41
CA ALA A 198 -16.59 -10.88 -23.85
C ALA A 198 -16.71 -10.33 -22.43
N ILE A 199 -17.62 -9.40 -22.17
CA ILE A 199 -17.89 -8.87 -20.82
C ILE A 199 -18.33 -9.99 -19.88
N LYS A 200 -19.26 -10.83 -20.33
CA LYS A 200 -19.75 -11.97 -19.56
C LYS A 200 -18.63 -12.96 -19.23
N THR A 201 -17.74 -13.22 -20.17
CA THR A 201 -16.58 -14.08 -19.97
C THR A 201 -15.64 -13.52 -18.88
N GLU A 202 -15.33 -12.22 -18.90
CA GLU A 202 -14.50 -11.58 -17.87
C GLU A 202 -15.20 -11.59 -16.49
N MET A 203 -16.48 -11.35 -16.43
CA MET A 203 -17.25 -11.42 -15.18
C MET A 203 -17.27 -12.84 -14.61
N ASN A 204 -17.41 -13.85 -15.45
CA ASN A 204 -17.41 -15.24 -15.00
C ASN A 204 -16.07 -15.63 -14.37
N LYS A 205 -14.93 -15.17 -14.88
CA LYS A 205 -13.62 -15.40 -14.25
C LYS A 205 -13.61 -14.94 -12.78
N ILE A 206 -14.18 -13.77 -12.50
CA ILE A 206 -14.24 -13.22 -11.13
C ILE A 206 -15.22 -14.07 -10.28
N ILE A 207 -16.38 -14.42 -10.83
CA ILE A 207 -17.39 -15.23 -10.15
C ILE A 207 -16.84 -16.61 -9.80
N ASP A 208 -16.18 -17.27 -10.75
CA ASP A 208 -15.59 -18.61 -10.57
C ASP A 208 -14.47 -18.56 -9.52
N ALA A 209 -13.61 -17.53 -9.56
CA ALA A 209 -12.59 -17.32 -8.54
C ALA A 209 -13.20 -17.11 -7.15
N CYS A 210 -14.25 -16.30 -7.03
CA CYS A 210 -14.96 -16.12 -5.76
C CYS A 210 -15.59 -17.43 -5.27
N ASN A 211 -16.21 -18.20 -6.14
CA ASN A 211 -16.82 -19.48 -5.79
C ASN A 211 -15.78 -20.50 -5.32
N THR A 212 -14.61 -20.56 -5.95
CA THR A 212 -13.50 -21.42 -5.53
C THR A 212 -13.07 -21.08 -4.11
N VAL A 213 -12.91 -19.80 -3.78
CA VAL A 213 -12.53 -19.36 -2.42
C VAL A 213 -13.64 -19.64 -1.40
N LEU A 214 -14.91 -19.40 -1.77
CA LEU A 214 -16.06 -19.63 -0.89
C LEU A 214 -16.34 -21.12 -0.61
N ALA A 215 -15.82 -22.02 -1.43
CA ALA A 215 -15.92 -23.46 -1.23
C ALA A 215 -14.90 -24.02 -0.22
N LEU A 216 -14.00 -23.17 0.28
CA LEU A 216 -13.07 -23.55 1.35
C LEU A 216 -13.80 -23.43 2.70
N GLU A 217 -14.24 -24.55 3.26
CA GLU A 217 -14.77 -24.67 4.62
C GLU A 217 -13.71 -25.22 5.60
#